data_4697ca91c4f2e49f625f6c71b4bfa66d
#
_entry.id   4697ca91c4f2e49f625f6c71b4bfa66d
#
_cell.length_a   1.000
_cell.length_b   1.000
_cell.length_c   1.000
_cell.angle_alpha   90.00
_cell.angle_beta   90.00
_cell.angle_gamma   90.00
#
_symmetry.space_group_name_H-M   'P 1'
#
loop_
_entity.id
_entity.type
_entity.pdbx_description
1 polymer ?
#
loop_
_entity_poly.entity_id
_entity_poly.type
_entity_poly.pdbx_seq_one_letter_code
_entity_poly.pdbx_strand_id
1 'polypeptide(L)'
;MEFWNHLQMQLEHKGFCRVENKKNWYWQEENPVLYLICLLDGAEEGWREENMTFADFAGKMEGSVEEFHCTRVVALSVLVDNQEGILPVDSVETAFQTYDNKLYRVFWHFSPETGRLSAAQGQPTQLLGVEKLLRAAAAGREPEVLVLRDTKEQKTPVATAVIFVICAALLAWCMLSGQREEILSAYGLSREGILAGEYYRFFTCMFLHAGLLHLASNSIYLYYFGVRAERLLGTGKFLVLYLVSGLCGGVFSGNAGVSIGASGAIYGLLGAMLLLTKKRGARYTGMNYSTMLLLAATAIGFGFLQEGVDNLAHIGGFLGGIAVFSLLLRKK
;
A
#
# COMPACT_ATOMS: atom_id res chain seq x y z
N MET A 1 -24.93 -17.75 3.32
CA MET A 1 -23.66 -18.31 2.76
C MET A 1 -22.91 -17.27 1.93
N GLU A 2 -23.57 -16.50 1.11
CA GLU A 2 -22.96 -15.50 0.21
C GLU A 2 -22.27 -14.33 0.94
N PHE A 3 -22.92 -13.76 1.97
CA PHE A 3 -22.33 -12.69 2.80
C PHE A 3 -21.01 -13.09 3.45
N TRP A 4 -20.95 -14.27 4.07
CA TRP A 4 -19.74 -14.76 4.75
C TRP A 4 -18.56 -14.96 3.78
N ASN A 5 -18.83 -15.50 2.59
CA ASN A 5 -17.81 -15.67 1.56
C ASN A 5 -17.27 -14.31 1.09
N HIS A 6 -18.17 -13.33 0.84
CA HIS A 6 -17.78 -11.99 0.47
C HIS A 6 -16.97 -11.31 1.58
N LEU A 7 -17.39 -11.44 2.84
CA LEU A 7 -16.68 -10.83 3.98
C LEU A 7 -15.28 -11.42 4.17
N GLN A 8 -15.16 -12.74 4.07
CA GLN A 8 -13.85 -13.41 4.15
C GLN A 8 -12.92 -12.93 3.03
N MET A 9 -13.40 -12.90 1.78
CA MET A 9 -12.64 -12.35 0.66
C MET A 9 -12.24 -10.89 0.91
N GLN A 10 -13.15 -10.05 1.41
CA GLN A 10 -12.87 -8.64 1.71
C GLN A 10 -11.76 -8.48 2.76
N LEU A 11 -11.78 -9.27 3.84
CA LEU A 11 -10.76 -9.23 4.89
C LEU A 11 -9.40 -9.69 4.38
N GLU A 12 -9.33 -10.83 3.69
CA GLU A 12 -8.09 -11.36 3.12
C GLU A 12 -7.50 -10.38 2.08
N HIS A 13 -8.35 -9.78 1.25
CA HIS A 13 -7.93 -8.74 0.31
C HIS A 13 -7.44 -7.46 0.98
N LYS A 14 -7.98 -7.11 2.15
CA LYS A 14 -7.50 -5.97 2.95
C LYS A 14 -6.14 -6.25 3.57
N GLY A 15 -5.72 -7.50 3.64
CA GLY A 15 -4.42 -7.91 4.20
C GLY A 15 -4.51 -8.61 5.54
N PHE A 16 -5.73 -8.90 6.02
CA PHE A 16 -5.91 -9.74 7.19
C PHE A 16 -5.53 -11.19 6.87
N CYS A 17 -4.74 -11.79 7.75
CA CYS A 17 -4.38 -13.20 7.68
C CYS A 17 -5.31 -14.03 8.57
N ARG A 18 -5.70 -15.21 8.11
CA ARG A 18 -6.48 -16.13 8.94
C ARG A 18 -5.59 -16.75 10.01
N VAL A 19 -6.12 -16.91 11.23
CA VAL A 19 -5.44 -17.65 12.31
C VAL A 19 -5.51 -19.14 11.99
N GLU A 20 -4.39 -19.87 12.15
CA GLU A 20 -4.34 -21.31 11.90
C GLU A 20 -5.39 -22.07 12.75
N ASN A 21 -6.05 -23.03 12.13
CA ASN A 21 -7.09 -23.87 12.74
C ASN A 21 -8.34 -23.11 13.25
N LYS A 22 -8.52 -21.85 12.85
CA LYS A 22 -9.71 -21.04 13.19
C LYS A 22 -10.38 -20.52 11.92
N LYS A 23 -11.67 -20.82 11.77
CA LYS A 23 -12.44 -20.51 10.55
C LYS A 23 -12.67 -18.99 10.38
N ASN A 24 -12.98 -18.30 11.47
CA ASN A 24 -13.51 -16.93 11.47
C ASN A 24 -12.61 -15.95 12.23
N TRP A 25 -11.36 -16.32 12.51
CA TRP A 25 -10.43 -15.45 13.21
C TRP A 25 -9.35 -14.94 12.24
N TYR A 26 -9.04 -13.65 12.35
CA TYR A 26 -8.10 -12.97 11.49
C TYR A 26 -7.15 -12.11 12.31
N TRP A 27 -5.98 -11.84 11.78
CA TRP A 27 -5.02 -10.93 12.36
C TRP A 27 -4.36 -10.07 11.29
N GLN A 28 -3.95 -8.86 11.67
CA GLN A 28 -3.15 -7.95 10.85
C GLN A 28 -2.23 -7.15 11.74
N GLU A 29 -0.96 -7.05 11.33
CA GLU A 29 0.02 -6.19 11.96
C GLU A 29 0.03 -4.84 11.25
N GLU A 30 -0.24 -3.77 12.01
CA GLU A 30 0.01 -2.39 11.61
C GLU A 30 0.81 -1.70 12.71
N ASN A 31 2.15 -1.79 12.64
CA ASN A 31 3.03 -1.26 13.67
C ASN A 31 2.64 0.15 14.14
N PRO A 32 2.50 0.40 15.46
CA PRO A 32 2.89 -0.49 16.55
C PRO A 32 1.73 -1.35 17.12
N VAL A 33 0.69 -1.67 16.36
CA VAL A 33 -0.52 -2.34 16.84
C VAL A 33 -0.74 -3.67 16.13
N LEU A 34 -1.01 -4.73 16.90
CA LEU A 34 -1.52 -6.01 16.41
C LEU A 34 -3.05 -6.01 16.47
N TYR A 35 -3.69 -6.17 15.34
CA TYR A 35 -5.15 -6.26 15.24
C TYR A 35 -5.59 -7.71 15.12
N LEU A 36 -6.53 -8.11 15.97
CA LEU A 36 -7.17 -9.42 15.95
C LEU A 36 -8.66 -9.22 15.66
N ILE A 37 -9.24 -10.03 14.82
CA ILE A 37 -10.68 -9.98 14.49
C ILE A 37 -11.27 -11.38 14.66
N CYS A 38 -12.40 -11.46 15.35
CA CYS A 38 -13.26 -12.64 15.41
C CYS A 38 -14.63 -12.29 14.82
N LEU A 39 -15.06 -13.05 13.83
CA LEU A 39 -16.39 -12.96 13.25
C LEU A 39 -17.28 -14.01 13.89
N LEU A 40 -18.35 -13.59 14.56
CA LEU A 40 -19.28 -14.42 15.28
C LEU A 40 -20.59 -14.50 14.48
N ASP A 41 -21.06 -15.71 14.21
CA ASP A 41 -22.36 -15.91 13.58
C ASP A 41 -23.45 -15.99 14.66
N GLY A 42 -24.33 -14.98 14.70
CA GLY A 42 -25.42 -14.93 15.67
C GLY A 42 -26.45 -16.05 15.52
N ALA A 43 -26.48 -16.74 14.37
CA ALA A 43 -27.31 -17.91 14.16
C ALA A 43 -26.74 -19.19 14.80
N GLU A 44 -25.45 -19.21 15.15
CA GLU A 44 -24.80 -20.35 15.82
C GLU A 44 -24.98 -20.23 17.34
N GLU A 45 -25.51 -21.24 18.01
CA GLU A 45 -25.75 -21.26 19.48
C GLU A 45 -24.45 -21.07 20.28
N GLY A 46 -23.27 -21.45 19.73
CA GLY A 46 -21.95 -21.41 20.37
C GLY A 46 -21.21 -20.07 20.26
N TRP A 47 -21.77 -19.02 19.64
CA TRP A 47 -21.02 -17.78 19.39
C TRP A 47 -20.50 -17.09 20.67
N ARG A 48 -21.21 -17.24 21.81
CA ARG A 48 -20.75 -16.66 23.09
C ARG A 48 -19.49 -17.36 23.62
N GLU A 49 -19.45 -18.69 23.51
CA GLU A 49 -18.30 -19.50 23.92
C GLU A 49 -17.10 -19.23 23.00
N GLU A 50 -17.34 -19.08 21.69
CA GLU A 50 -16.30 -18.67 20.74
C GLU A 50 -15.75 -17.28 21.05
N ASN A 51 -16.60 -16.31 21.40
CA ASN A 51 -16.18 -14.98 21.82
C ASN A 51 -15.33 -15.01 23.10
N MET A 52 -15.67 -15.83 24.08
CA MET A 52 -14.85 -16.03 25.29
C MET A 52 -13.49 -16.63 24.96
N THR A 53 -13.47 -17.66 24.13
CA THR A 53 -12.23 -18.30 23.66
C THR A 53 -11.34 -17.32 22.90
N PHE A 54 -11.92 -16.44 22.09
CA PHE A 54 -11.19 -15.40 21.39
C PHE A 54 -10.65 -14.34 22.36
N ALA A 55 -11.40 -13.98 23.38
CA ALA A 55 -10.95 -13.03 24.40
C ALA A 55 -9.74 -13.57 25.18
N ASP A 56 -9.76 -14.88 25.51
CA ASP A 56 -8.61 -15.55 26.15
C ASP A 56 -7.38 -15.61 25.22
N PHE A 57 -7.61 -15.87 23.94
CA PHE A 57 -6.53 -15.83 22.95
C PHE A 57 -5.92 -14.45 22.82
N ALA A 58 -6.74 -13.39 22.76
CA ALA A 58 -6.26 -12.02 22.70
C ALA A 58 -5.45 -11.65 23.95
N GLY A 59 -5.84 -12.12 25.13
CA GLY A 59 -5.08 -11.96 26.37
C GLY A 59 -3.70 -12.63 26.33
N LYS A 60 -3.59 -13.82 25.73
CA LYS A 60 -2.31 -14.49 25.51
C LYS A 60 -1.42 -13.73 24.53
N MET A 61 -2.02 -13.19 23.47
CA MET A 61 -1.29 -12.38 22.48
C MET A 61 -0.78 -11.06 23.04
N GLU A 62 -1.44 -10.49 24.06
CA GLU A 62 -0.92 -9.33 24.79
C GLU A 62 0.44 -9.62 25.44
N GLY A 63 0.62 -10.82 26.00
CA GLY A 63 1.90 -11.27 26.60
C GLY A 63 3.03 -11.47 25.58
N SER A 64 2.69 -11.75 24.30
CA SER A 64 3.65 -12.04 23.24
C SER A 64 3.70 -10.93 22.17
N VAL A 65 3.12 -9.77 22.44
CA VAL A 65 3.00 -8.68 21.46
C VAL A 65 4.34 -8.17 20.95
N GLU A 66 5.38 -8.26 21.75
CA GLU A 66 6.75 -7.83 21.39
C GLU A 66 7.38 -8.71 20.31
N GLU A 67 6.99 -10.00 20.22
CA GLU A 67 7.43 -10.91 19.14
C GLU A 67 6.96 -10.45 17.76
N PHE A 68 5.86 -9.68 17.72
CA PHE A 68 5.33 -9.05 16.51
C PHE A 68 5.82 -7.62 16.29
N HIS A 69 6.84 -7.18 17.03
CA HIS A 69 7.31 -5.79 17.02
C HIS A 69 6.20 -4.75 17.28
N CYS A 70 5.16 -5.16 18.00
CA CYS A 70 4.02 -4.35 18.37
C CYS A 70 4.09 -3.98 19.87
N THR A 71 3.37 -2.93 20.25
CA THR A 71 3.26 -2.48 21.64
C THR A 71 1.85 -2.65 22.20
N ARG A 72 0.87 -2.90 21.33
CA ARG A 72 -0.55 -2.98 21.69
C ARG A 72 -1.26 -4.04 20.86
N VAL A 73 -2.31 -4.62 21.45
CA VAL A 73 -3.26 -5.51 20.78
C VAL A 73 -4.63 -4.84 20.75
N VAL A 74 -5.28 -4.86 19.61
CA VAL A 74 -6.69 -4.49 19.46
C VAL A 74 -7.46 -5.71 19.01
N ALA A 75 -8.34 -6.23 19.86
CA ALA A 75 -9.17 -7.39 19.61
C ALA A 75 -10.61 -6.95 19.31
N LEU A 76 -11.06 -7.15 18.07
CA LEU A 76 -12.40 -6.83 17.58
C LEU A 76 -13.23 -8.10 17.45
N SER A 77 -14.30 -8.22 18.21
CA SER A 77 -15.35 -9.19 17.99
C SER A 77 -16.50 -8.57 17.21
N VAL A 78 -16.94 -9.20 16.13
CA VAL A 78 -18.07 -8.73 15.31
C VAL A 78 -19.16 -9.81 15.33
N LEU A 79 -20.25 -9.54 16.04
CA LEU A 79 -21.45 -10.38 16.00
C LEU A 79 -22.26 -9.97 14.76
N VAL A 80 -22.53 -10.95 13.92
CA VAL A 80 -23.28 -10.78 12.68
C VAL A 80 -24.61 -11.50 12.83
N ASP A 81 -25.68 -10.74 12.94
CA ASP A 81 -27.05 -11.25 12.89
C ASP A 81 -28.03 -10.16 12.43
N ASN A 82 -29.30 -10.54 12.22
CA ASN A 82 -30.34 -9.62 11.79
C ASN A 82 -31.34 -9.27 12.93
N GLN A 83 -31.03 -9.66 14.17
CA GLN A 83 -31.87 -9.31 15.32
C GLN A 83 -31.58 -7.88 15.77
N GLU A 84 -32.59 -7.03 15.75
CA GLU A 84 -32.44 -5.65 16.27
C GLU A 84 -32.46 -5.67 17.81
N GLY A 85 -31.47 -5.02 18.41
CA GLY A 85 -31.53 -4.60 19.82
C GLY A 85 -30.71 -5.40 20.83
N ILE A 86 -29.97 -6.42 20.45
CA ILE A 86 -29.16 -7.18 21.40
C ILE A 86 -27.66 -6.82 21.26
N LEU A 87 -27.27 -5.72 21.83
CA LEU A 87 -25.92 -5.64 22.38
C LEU A 87 -25.98 -6.43 23.69
N PRO A 88 -25.22 -7.51 23.87
CA PRO A 88 -25.12 -8.17 25.15
C PRO A 88 -24.36 -7.24 26.09
N VAL A 89 -25.12 -6.37 26.77
CA VAL A 89 -24.59 -5.36 27.72
C VAL A 89 -23.91 -6.01 28.90
N ASP A 90 -24.26 -7.27 29.21
CA ASP A 90 -23.82 -7.98 30.42
C ASP A 90 -22.62 -8.90 30.25
N SER A 91 -22.08 -9.06 29.05
CA SER A 91 -20.94 -9.98 28.79
C SER A 91 -19.70 -9.30 28.22
N VAL A 92 -19.74 -8.02 27.97
CA VAL A 92 -18.59 -7.24 27.54
C VAL A 92 -18.20 -6.32 28.67
N GLU A 93 -17.33 -6.81 29.57
CA GLU A 93 -16.59 -5.93 30.42
C GLU A 93 -15.89 -4.91 29.53
N THR A 94 -16.37 -3.68 29.59
CA THR A 94 -15.94 -2.54 28.80
C THR A 94 -14.57 -2.12 29.31
N ALA A 95 -13.54 -2.85 28.94
CA ALA A 95 -12.18 -2.49 29.26
C ALA A 95 -11.61 -1.49 28.24
N PHE A 96 -12.28 -0.35 28.04
CA PHE A 96 -11.60 0.90 27.75
C PHE A 96 -11.19 1.55 29.09
N GLN A 97 -10.61 0.78 29.97
CA GLN A 97 -10.13 1.30 31.25
C GLN A 97 -8.61 1.14 31.32
N THR A 98 -8.00 2.30 31.51
CA THR A 98 -6.64 2.61 31.93
C THR A 98 -5.55 2.65 30.87
N TYR A 99 -4.75 3.70 30.99
CA TYR A 99 -3.59 4.09 30.18
C TYR A 99 -2.45 3.05 30.13
N ASP A 100 -2.53 1.97 30.91
CA ASP A 100 -1.51 0.93 30.99
C ASP A 100 -1.87 -0.40 30.30
N ASN A 101 -3.08 -0.56 29.78
CA ASN A 101 -3.46 -1.81 29.13
C ASN A 101 -2.92 -1.87 27.71
N LYS A 102 -2.12 -2.89 27.43
CA LYS A 102 -1.65 -3.21 26.07
C LYS A 102 -2.76 -3.82 25.19
N LEU A 103 -3.85 -4.30 25.78
CA LEU A 103 -4.98 -4.95 25.11
C LEU A 103 -6.24 -4.07 25.13
N TYR A 104 -6.78 -3.79 23.93
CA TYR A 104 -8.05 -3.10 23.75
C TYR A 104 -9.08 -4.06 23.14
N ARG A 105 -10.20 -4.27 23.82
CA ARG A 105 -11.29 -5.12 23.32
C ARG A 105 -12.41 -4.24 22.76
N VAL A 106 -12.84 -4.54 21.53
CA VAL A 106 -13.92 -3.86 20.82
C VAL A 106 -14.97 -4.89 20.46
N PHE A 107 -16.24 -4.58 20.68
CA PHE A 107 -17.35 -5.44 20.29
C PHE A 107 -18.31 -4.68 19.39
N TRP A 108 -18.57 -5.22 18.20
CA TRP A 108 -19.53 -4.69 17.25
C TRP A 108 -20.65 -5.69 17.00
N HIS A 109 -21.85 -5.16 16.79
CA HIS A 109 -22.98 -5.86 16.21
C HIS A 109 -23.25 -5.32 14.83
N PHE A 110 -23.36 -6.18 13.83
CA PHE A 110 -23.59 -5.83 12.45
C PHE A 110 -24.78 -6.61 11.88
N SER A 111 -25.77 -5.89 11.33
CA SER A 111 -26.89 -6.48 10.59
C SER A 111 -26.62 -6.43 9.09
N PRO A 112 -26.45 -7.57 8.41
CA PRO A 112 -26.25 -7.61 6.95
C PRO A 112 -27.44 -7.07 6.15
N GLU A 113 -28.68 -7.27 6.62
CA GLU A 113 -29.88 -6.80 5.92
C GLU A 113 -30.00 -5.28 5.90
N THR A 114 -29.74 -4.64 7.03
CA THR A 114 -29.88 -3.18 7.16
C THR A 114 -28.58 -2.43 6.91
N GLY A 115 -27.43 -3.12 6.90
CA GLY A 115 -26.07 -2.52 6.86
C GLY A 115 -25.74 -1.71 8.11
N ARG A 116 -26.54 -1.82 9.19
CA ARG A 116 -26.36 -1.11 10.45
C ARG A 116 -25.27 -1.73 11.28
N LEU A 117 -24.33 -0.92 11.72
CA LEU A 117 -23.28 -1.29 12.66
C LEU A 117 -23.52 -0.56 13.97
N SER A 118 -23.53 -1.31 15.06
CA SER A 118 -23.63 -0.81 16.43
C SER A 118 -22.41 -1.25 17.22
N ALA A 119 -21.84 -0.37 18.03
CA ALA A 119 -20.75 -0.64 18.95
C ALA A 119 -21.21 -0.47 20.39
N ALA A 120 -20.54 -1.10 21.34
CA ALA A 120 -20.79 -0.85 22.75
C ALA A 120 -20.50 0.61 23.11
N GLN A 121 -21.12 1.11 24.17
CA GLN A 121 -21.01 2.52 24.57
C GLN A 121 -19.54 2.91 24.81
N GLY A 122 -19.09 4.00 24.20
CA GLY A 122 -17.71 4.47 24.31
C GLY A 122 -16.70 3.78 23.39
N GLN A 123 -17.11 2.79 22.61
CA GLN A 123 -16.25 2.10 21.67
C GLN A 123 -16.27 2.71 20.25
N PRO A 124 -15.16 2.62 19.50
CA PRO A 124 -15.10 3.15 18.15
C PRO A 124 -16.00 2.32 17.19
N THR A 125 -16.65 3.01 16.27
CA THR A 125 -17.42 2.43 15.16
C THR A 125 -16.61 2.34 13.86
N GLN A 126 -15.34 2.74 13.89
CA GLN A 126 -14.40 2.67 12.77
C GLN A 126 -13.10 2.07 13.26
N LEU A 127 -12.68 0.99 12.64
CA LEU A 127 -11.43 0.30 12.95
C LEU A 127 -10.85 -0.31 11.67
N LEU A 128 -9.69 0.16 11.22
CA LEU A 128 -9.00 -0.29 10.00
C LEU A 128 -9.88 -0.36 8.74
N GLY A 129 -11.05 0.28 8.74
CA GLY A 129 -12.00 0.22 7.63
C GLY A 129 -12.80 -1.08 7.57
N VAL A 130 -12.79 -1.91 8.62
CA VAL A 130 -13.57 -3.15 8.72
C VAL A 130 -15.07 -2.86 8.59
N GLU A 131 -15.55 -1.73 9.11
CA GLU A 131 -16.92 -1.26 8.94
C GLU A 131 -17.33 -1.10 7.46
N LYS A 132 -16.38 -0.74 6.60
CA LYS A 132 -16.59 -0.60 5.15
C LYS A 132 -16.62 -1.97 4.46
N LEU A 133 -15.78 -2.91 4.94
CA LEU A 133 -15.75 -4.28 4.42
C LEU A 133 -17.06 -5.02 4.75
N LEU A 134 -17.57 -4.86 5.98
CA LEU A 134 -18.86 -5.42 6.39
C LEU A 134 -20.00 -4.92 5.49
N ARG A 135 -20.08 -3.60 5.26
CA ARG A 135 -21.11 -3.01 4.37
C ARG A 135 -20.92 -3.42 2.90
N ALA A 136 -19.68 -3.56 2.44
CA ALA A 136 -19.41 -4.01 1.07
C ALA A 136 -19.83 -5.46 0.88
N ALA A 137 -19.55 -6.33 1.85
CA ALA A 137 -19.98 -7.73 1.85
C ALA A 137 -21.51 -7.86 1.89
N ALA A 138 -22.20 -7.07 2.73
CA ALA A 138 -23.66 -7.03 2.80
C ALA A 138 -24.30 -6.56 1.48
N ALA A 139 -23.63 -5.66 0.75
CA ALA A 139 -24.08 -5.20 -0.57
C ALA A 139 -23.68 -6.15 -1.72
N GLY A 140 -23.14 -7.35 -1.43
CA GLY A 140 -22.67 -8.31 -2.43
C GLY A 140 -21.53 -7.76 -3.31
N ARG A 141 -20.80 -6.74 -2.85
CA ARG A 141 -19.71 -6.15 -3.63
C ARG A 141 -18.48 -7.05 -3.53
N GLU A 142 -18.00 -7.49 -4.68
CA GLU A 142 -16.71 -8.15 -4.73
C GLU A 142 -15.57 -7.19 -4.35
N PRO A 143 -14.53 -7.69 -3.66
CA PRO A 143 -13.33 -6.89 -3.42
C PRO A 143 -12.71 -6.46 -4.73
N GLU A 144 -12.10 -5.26 -4.77
CA GLU A 144 -11.25 -4.84 -5.90
C GLU A 144 -10.08 -5.83 -6.03
N VAL A 145 -10.17 -6.75 -6.97
CA VAL A 145 -9.18 -7.82 -7.10
C VAL A 145 -7.99 -7.34 -7.92
N LEU A 146 -6.98 -6.81 -7.24
CA LEU A 146 -5.61 -6.92 -7.75
C LEU A 146 -5.10 -8.30 -7.34
N VAL A 147 -4.83 -9.17 -8.30
CA VAL A 147 -4.10 -10.41 -8.03
C VAL A 147 -2.64 -10.02 -7.73
N LEU A 148 -2.37 -9.75 -6.45
CA LEU A 148 -1.00 -9.62 -5.97
C LEU A 148 -0.43 -11.04 -5.86
N ARG A 149 0.74 -11.26 -6.43
CA ARG A 149 1.41 -12.56 -6.34
C ARG A 149 1.78 -12.85 -4.88
N ASP A 150 1.47 -14.03 -4.42
CA ASP A 150 1.91 -14.47 -3.09
C ASP A 150 3.43 -14.43 -3.01
N THR A 151 3.95 -14.09 -1.82
CA THR A 151 5.38 -13.97 -1.57
C THR A 151 6.17 -15.25 -1.87
N LYS A 152 5.50 -16.41 -1.86
CA LYS A 152 6.12 -17.72 -2.17
C LYS A 152 6.37 -17.94 -3.67
N GLU A 153 5.66 -17.25 -4.56
CA GLU A 153 5.79 -17.37 -6.02
C GLU A 153 6.52 -16.20 -6.68
N GLN A 154 7.26 -15.42 -5.91
CA GLN A 154 7.92 -14.22 -6.42
C GLN A 154 9.01 -14.58 -7.43
N LYS A 155 8.80 -14.18 -8.67
CA LYS A 155 9.82 -14.25 -9.72
C LYS A 155 10.94 -13.25 -9.46
N THR A 156 12.13 -13.56 -9.96
CA THR A 156 13.28 -12.64 -9.97
C THR A 156 12.86 -11.31 -10.63
N PRO A 157 13.15 -10.16 -10.02
CA PRO A 157 12.77 -8.84 -10.56
C PRO A 157 13.74 -8.42 -11.68
N VAL A 158 13.58 -9.05 -12.85
CA VAL A 158 14.49 -8.90 -13.98
C VAL A 158 14.41 -7.51 -14.60
N ALA A 159 13.19 -6.95 -14.76
CA ALA A 159 13.05 -5.64 -15.38
C ALA A 159 13.64 -4.52 -14.54
N THR A 160 13.50 -4.58 -13.22
CA THR A 160 14.15 -3.63 -12.29
C THR A 160 15.68 -3.67 -12.47
N ALA A 161 16.27 -4.87 -12.55
CA ALA A 161 17.70 -5.03 -12.76
C ALA A 161 18.14 -4.53 -14.15
N VAL A 162 17.36 -4.83 -15.20
CA VAL A 162 17.64 -4.38 -16.58
C VAL A 162 17.59 -2.85 -16.66
N ILE A 163 16.60 -2.21 -16.05
CA ILE A 163 16.51 -0.73 -16.01
C ILE A 163 17.77 -0.15 -15.34
N PHE A 164 18.18 -0.70 -14.20
CA PHE A 164 19.41 -0.25 -13.52
C PHE A 164 20.65 -0.40 -14.42
N VAL A 165 20.80 -1.56 -15.06
CA VAL A 165 21.96 -1.82 -15.96
C VAL A 165 21.95 -0.86 -17.13
N ILE A 166 20.80 -0.56 -17.75
CA ILE A 166 20.69 0.42 -18.84
C ILE A 166 21.13 1.81 -18.35
N CYS A 167 20.62 2.27 -17.20
CA CYS A 167 21.00 3.56 -16.64
C CYS A 167 22.49 3.66 -16.32
N ALA A 168 23.06 2.61 -15.74
CA ALA A 168 24.49 2.54 -15.42
C ALA A 168 25.36 2.52 -16.67
N ALA A 169 24.99 1.74 -17.69
CA ALA A 169 25.71 1.67 -18.95
C ALA A 169 25.67 3.00 -19.71
N LEU A 170 24.52 3.69 -19.75
CA LEU A 170 24.38 5.00 -20.37
C LEU A 170 25.22 6.05 -19.64
N LEU A 171 25.22 6.05 -18.29
CA LEU A 171 26.09 6.96 -17.53
C LEU A 171 27.56 6.69 -17.81
N ALA A 172 27.97 5.43 -17.79
CA ALA A 172 29.35 5.06 -18.12
C ALA A 172 29.75 5.50 -19.53
N TRP A 173 28.87 5.29 -20.50
CA TRP A 173 29.08 5.79 -21.86
C TRP A 173 29.22 7.32 -21.92
N CYS A 174 28.33 8.06 -21.27
CA CYS A 174 28.40 9.52 -21.18
C CYS A 174 29.75 9.99 -20.56
N MET A 175 30.22 9.28 -19.53
CA MET A 175 31.47 9.66 -18.84
C MET A 175 32.74 9.31 -19.67
N LEU A 176 32.72 8.18 -20.39
CA LEU A 176 33.88 7.67 -21.14
C LEU A 176 34.01 8.29 -22.54
N SER A 177 32.90 8.68 -23.17
CA SER A 177 32.92 9.25 -24.53
C SER A 177 33.46 10.66 -24.60
N GLY A 178 33.49 11.39 -23.48
CA GLY A 178 33.79 12.82 -23.46
C GLY A 178 32.67 13.73 -24.03
N GLN A 179 31.56 13.13 -24.53
CA GLN A 179 30.43 13.82 -25.18
C GLN A 179 29.21 13.96 -24.26
N ARG A 180 29.44 14.05 -22.96
CA ARG A 180 28.37 14.04 -21.96
C ARG A 180 27.33 15.13 -22.21
N GLU A 181 27.76 16.37 -22.39
CA GLU A 181 26.87 17.52 -22.59
C GLU A 181 26.04 17.37 -23.88
N GLU A 182 26.63 16.88 -24.93
CA GLU A 182 25.97 16.63 -26.22
C GLU A 182 24.92 15.57 -26.10
N ILE A 183 25.23 14.43 -25.43
CA ILE A 183 24.31 13.32 -25.19
C ILE A 183 23.12 13.79 -24.32
N LEU A 184 23.39 14.50 -23.22
CA LEU A 184 22.35 14.99 -22.34
C LEU A 184 21.46 16.02 -23.04
N SER A 185 22.02 16.91 -23.85
CA SER A 185 21.27 17.87 -24.63
C SER A 185 20.42 17.21 -25.74
N ALA A 186 20.96 16.17 -26.41
CA ALA A 186 20.26 15.49 -27.50
C ALA A 186 19.11 14.58 -27.03
N TYR A 187 19.27 13.90 -25.86
CA TYR A 187 18.35 12.87 -25.41
C TYR A 187 17.61 13.19 -24.09
N GLY A 188 18.02 14.25 -23.39
CA GLY A 188 17.29 14.75 -22.23
C GLY A 188 16.02 15.50 -22.63
N LEU A 189 15.07 15.58 -21.73
CA LEU A 189 13.81 16.28 -21.95
C LEU A 189 14.04 17.79 -21.84
N SER A 190 13.77 18.51 -22.94
CA SER A 190 13.78 19.97 -22.97
C SER A 190 12.54 20.52 -23.68
N ARG A 191 12.12 21.71 -23.28
CA ARG A 191 10.97 22.37 -23.88
C ARG A 191 11.18 22.63 -25.37
N GLU A 192 12.38 23.06 -25.75
CA GLU A 192 12.77 23.35 -27.14
C GLU A 192 12.67 22.07 -28.00
N GLY A 193 13.21 20.95 -27.50
CA GLY A 193 13.13 19.66 -28.20
C GLY A 193 11.70 19.21 -28.41
N ILE A 194 10.83 19.33 -27.41
CA ILE A 194 9.42 18.97 -27.52
C ILE A 194 8.69 19.86 -28.55
N LEU A 195 8.95 21.16 -28.57
CA LEU A 195 8.39 22.09 -29.53
C LEU A 195 8.91 21.81 -30.98
N ALA A 196 10.11 21.26 -31.10
CA ALA A 196 10.68 20.80 -32.37
C ALA A 196 10.15 19.41 -32.80
N GLY A 197 9.26 18.77 -32.02
CA GLY A 197 8.67 17.47 -32.34
C GLY A 197 9.49 16.27 -31.88
N GLU A 198 10.51 16.46 -31.05
CA GLU A 198 11.40 15.41 -30.58
C GLU A 198 10.78 14.65 -29.38
N TYR A 199 9.61 14.07 -29.56
CA TYR A 199 8.83 13.39 -28.50
C TYR A 199 9.51 12.17 -27.89
N TYR A 200 10.52 11.57 -28.56
CA TYR A 200 11.33 10.49 -28.01
C TYR A 200 12.00 10.88 -26.69
N ARG A 201 12.23 12.18 -26.44
CA ARG A 201 12.84 12.71 -25.24
C ARG A 201 12.05 12.41 -23.97
N PHE A 202 10.72 12.27 -24.07
CA PHE A 202 9.90 11.80 -22.93
C PHE A 202 10.31 10.41 -22.44
N PHE A 203 10.82 9.57 -23.32
CA PHE A 203 11.25 8.22 -23.00
C PHE A 203 12.77 8.19 -22.65
N THR A 204 13.60 8.78 -23.47
CA THR A 204 15.06 8.69 -23.32
C THR A 204 15.58 9.37 -22.07
N CYS A 205 14.98 10.49 -21.67
CA CYS A 205 15.35 11.19 -20.44
C CYS A 205 15.29 10.34 -19.17
N MET A 206 14.40 9.35 -19.14
CA MET A 206 14.17 8.49 -17.98
C MET A 206 15.37 7.57 -17.66
N PHE A 207 16.30 7.40 -18.60
CA PHE A 207 17.46 6.51 -18.44
C PHE A 207 18.79 7.26 -18.30
N LEU A 208 18.79 8.57 -18.51
CA LEU A 208 19.98 9.41 -18.40
C LEU A 208 20.17 9.92 -16.97
N HIS A 209 21.44 10.08 -16.57
CA HIS A 209 21.77 10.57 -15.23
C HIS A 209 22.88 11.61 -15.27
N ALA A 210 22.78 12.62 -14.40
CA ALA A 210 23.75 13.72 -14.34
C ALA A 210 25.11 13.29 -13.78
N GLY A 211 25.18 12.20 -13.03
CA GLY A 211 26.42 11.69 -12.44
C GLY A 211 26.16 10.55 -11.47
N LEU A 212 27.23 10.04 -10.85
CA LEU A 212 27.19 8.86 -9.98
C LEU A 212 26.25 9.02 -8.78
N LEU A 213 26.24 10.19 -8.13
CA LEU A 213 25.37 10.41 -6.98
C LEU A 213 23.89 10.41 -7.37
N HIS A 214 23.56 11.00 -8.54
CA HIS A 214 22.20 11.00 -9.08
C HIS A 214 21.75 9.58 -9.44
N LEU A 215 22.61 8.77 -10.09
CA LEU A 215 22.33 7.37 -10.36
C LEU A 215 22.18 6.55 -9.05
N ALA A 216 23.08 6.75 -8.09
CA ALA A 216 23.05 6.01 -6.83
C ALA A 216 21.76 6.28 -6.04
N SER A 217 21.35 7.54 -5.91
CA SER A 217 20.10 7.90 -5.24
C SER A 217 18.88 7.27 -5.94
N ASN A 218 18.78 7.38 -7.27
CA ASN A 218 17.71 6.74 -8.03
C ASN A 218 17.73 5.20 -7.85
N SER A 219 18.92 4.58 -7.84
CA SER A 219 19.09 3.14 -7.71
C SER A 219 18.59 2.60 -6.37
N ILE A 220 18.83 3.33 -5.27
CA ILE A 220 18.32 2.95 -3.94
C ILE A 220 16.79 2.88 -3.95
N TYR A 221 16.14 3.91 -4.46
CA TYR A 221 14.67 3.94 -4.54
C TYR A 221 14.11 2.95 -5.56
N LEU A 222 14.76 2.79 -6.70
CA LEU A 222 14.41 1.79 -7.72
C LEU A 222 14.53 0.37 -7.14
N TYR A 223 15.60 0.07 -6.41
CA TYR A 223 15.76 -1.22 -5.75
C TYR A 223 14.65 -1.44 -4.72
N TYR A 224 14.41 -0.46 -3.84
CA TYR A 224 13.42 -0.62 -2.78
C TYR A 224 11.99 -0.74 -3.30
N PHE A 225 11.55 0.16 -4.18
CA PHE A 225 10.17 0.19 -4.68
C PHE A 225 9.98 -0.63 -5.95
N GLY A 226 10.96 -0.62 -6.86
CA GLY A 226 10.89 -1.35 -8.13
C GLY A 226 10.87 -2.85 -7.93
N VAL A 227 11.78 -3.40 -7.13
CA VAL A 227 11.81 -4.84 -6.82
C VAL A 227 10.49 -5.30 -6.20
N ARG A 228 9.95 -4.53 -5.26
CA ARG A 228 8.67 -4.85 -4.62
C ARG A 228 7.50 -4.77 -5.60
N ALA A 229 7.43 -3.69 -6.37
CA ALA A 229 6.38 -3.51 -7.36
C ALA A 229 6.41 -4.60 -8.43
N GLU A 230 7.59 -4.96 -8.95
CA GLU A 230 7.73 -6.00 -9.97
C GLU A 230 7.36 -7.38 -9.42
N ARG A 231 7.79 -7.71 -8.20
CA ARG A 231 7.42 -8.97 -7.54
C ARG A 231 5.90 -9.08 -7.33
N LEU A 232 5.26 -8.01 -6.87
CA LEU A 232 3.83 -7.98 -6.58
C LEU A 232 2.97 -7.98 -7.85
N LEU A 233 3.33 -7.17 -8.84
CA LEU A 233 2.51 -6.95 -10.04
C LEU A 233 2.88 -7.90 -11.18
N GLY A 234 4.09 -8.43 -11.19
CA GLY A 234 4.73 -9.07 -12.33
C GLY A 234 5.30 -8.06 -13.31
N THR A 235 6.29 -8.51 -14.09
CA THR A 235 7.12 -7.67 -14.98
C THR A 235 6.31 -6.79 -15.92
N GLY A 236 5.28 -7.31 -16.58
CA GLY A 236 4.49 -6.53 -17.55
C GLY A 236 3.75 -5.35 -16.92
N LYS A 237 3.03 -5.56 -15.82
CA LYS A 237 2.31 -4.48 -15.10
C LYS A 237 3.28 -3.49 -14.45
N PHE A 238 4.41 -3.98 -13.94
CA PHE A 238 5.47 -3.14 -13.40
C PHE A 238 6.03 -2.19 -14.48
N LEU A 239 6.34 -2.71 -15.67
CA LEU A 239 6.84 -1.89 -16.78
C LEU A 239 5.81 -0.84 -17.22
N VAL A 240 4.52 -1.19 -17.29
CA VAL A 240 3.46 -0.21 -17.59
C VAL A 240 3.43 0.88 -16.51
N LEU A 241 3.46 0.50 -15.23
CA LEU A 241 3.47 1.45 -14.12
C LEU A 241 4.70 2.36 -14.19
N TYR A 242 5.89 1.81 -14.37
CA TYR A 242 7.14 2.55 -14.45
C TYR A 242 7.16 3.54 -15.61
N LEU A 243 6.90 3.04 -16.84
CA LEU A 243 6.99 3.85 -18.05
C LEU A 243 5.92 4.95 -18.09
N VAL A 244 4.66 4.61 -17.79
CA VAL A 244 3.58 5.61 -17.82
C VAL A 244 3.78 6.67 -16.73
N SER A 245 4.25 6.28 -15.54
CA SER A 245 4.58 7.25 -14.49
C SER A 245 5.70 8.19 -14.91
N GLY A 246 6.74 7.67 -15.56
CA GLY A 246 7.84 8.48 -16.08
C GLY A 246 7.38 9.45 -17.18
N LEU A 247 6.52 8.99 -18.09
CA LEU A 247 5.90 9.85 -19.10
C LEU A 247 5.04 10.95 -18.46
N CYS A 248 4.24 10.62 -17.46
CA CYS A 248 3.49 11.64 -16.70
C CYS A 248 4.44 12.65 -16.06
N GLY A 249 5.54 12.20 -15.46
CA GLY A 249 6.58 13.08 -14.94
C GLY A 249 7.12 14.03 -16.02
N GLY A 250 7.45 13.51 -17.19
CA GLY A 250 7.92 14.32 -18.31
C GLY A 250 6.90 15.36 -18.79
N VAL A 251 5.61 14.99 -18.84
CA VAL A 251 4.54 15.93 -19.23
C VAL A 251 4.40 17.08 -18.22
N PHE A 252 4.60 16.81 -16.95
CA PHE A 252 4.55 17.82 -15.88
C PHE A 252 5.87 18.57 -15.68
N SER A 253 6.95 18.18 -16.36
CA SER A 253 8.25 18.81 -16.25
C SER A 253 8.15 20.32 -16.41
N GLY A 254 8.67 21.04 -15.44
CA GLY A 254 8.69 22.52 -15.42
C GLY A 254 10.10 23.10 -15.49
N ASN A 255 11.11 22.26 -15.75
CA ASN A 255 12.49 22.70 -15.79
C ASN A 255 12.76 23.59 -17.02
N ALA A 256 13.41 24.73 -16.80
CA ALA A 256 13.83 25.63 -17.87
C ALA A 256 15.00 25.08 -18.68
N GLY A 257 15.70 24.06 -18.19
CA GLY A 257 16.82 23.37 -18.84
C GLY A 257 16.47 21.98 -19.32
N VAL A 258 17.45 21.09 -19.26
CA VAL A 258 17.31 19.68 -19.63
C VAL A 258 16.96 18.87 -18.39
N SER A 259 15.79 18.19 -18.42
CA SER A 259 15.36 17.27 -17.37
C SER A 259 15.78 15.84 -17.72
N ILE A 260 16.45 15.15 -16.78
CA ILE A 260 16.95 13.78 -16.93
C ILE A 260 16.80 13.01 -15.61
N GLY A 261 16.63 11.72 -15.69
CA GLY A 261 16.62 10.82 -14.54
C GLY A 261 15.42 9.86 -14.51
N ALA A 262 15.62 8.73 -13.87
CA ALA A 262 14.56 7.74 -13.62
C ALA A 262 13.55 8.23 -12.56
N SER A 263 13.81 9.36 -11.92
CA SER A 263 13.12 9.81 -10.72
C SER A 263 11.60 9.98 -10.92
N GLY A 264 11.14 10.55 -12.04
CA GLY A 264 9.70 10.66 -12.33
C GLY A 264 8.99 9.30 -12.27
N ALA A 265 9.56 8.26 -12.87
CA ALA A 265 9.02 6.90 -12.81
C ALA A 265 9.12 6.31 -11.39
N ILE A 266 10.21 6.55 -10.67
CA ILE A 266 10.41 6.07 -9.30
C ILE A 266 9.43 6.73 -8.33
N TYR A 267 9.16 8.03 -8.48
CA TYR A 267 8.10 8.70 -7.71
C TYR A 267 6.72 8.11 -8.01
N GLY A 268 6.50 7.66 -9.25
CA GLY A 268 5.30 6.90 -9.60
C GLY A 268 5.20 5.56 -8.86
N LEU A 269 6.30 4.83 -8.73
CA LEU A 269 6.34 3.62 -7.90
C LEU A 269 6.05 3.93 -6.42
N LEU A 270 6.61 5.02 -5.89
CA LEU A 270 6.32 5.48 -4.53
C LEU A 270 4.84 5.80 -4.33
N GLY A 271 4.21 6.51 -5.28
CA GLY A 271 2.78 6.82 -5.27
C GLY A 271 1.90 5.56 -5.31
N ALA A 272 2.26 4.60 -6.15
CA ALA A 272 1.60 3.31 -6.24
C ALA A 272 1.71 2.51 -4.93
N MET A 273 2.89 2.47 -4.31
CA MET A 273 3.11 1.79 -3.03
C MET A 273 2.39 2.48 -1.88
N LEU A 274 2.32 3.81 -1.85
CA LEU A 274 1.52 4.56 -0.88
C LEU A 274 0.03 4.19 -0.98
N LEU A 275 -0.51 4.15 -2.20
CA LEU A 275 -1.90 3.74 -2.43
C LEU A 275 -2.14 2.28 -2.03
N LEU A 276 -1.20 1.38 -2.35
CA LEU A 276 -1.26 -0.02 -1.97
C LEU A 276 -1.28 -0.18 -0.45
N THR A 277 -0.37 0.51 0.27
CA THR A 277 -0.32 0.48 1.73
C THR A 277 -1.61 0.99 2.34
N LYS A 278 -2.19 2.08 1.81
CA LYS A 278 -3.48 2.60 2.26
C LYS A 278 -4.62 1.60 2.09
N LYS A 279 -4.62 0.83 0.98
CA LYS A 279 -5.71 -0.11 0.66
C LYS A 279 -5.53 -1.49 1.28
N ARG A 280 -4.30 -1.96 1.46
CA ARG A 280 -3.97 -3.36 1.78
C ARG A 280 -3.08 -3.56 3.00
N GLY A 281 -2.67 -2.45 3.67
CA GLY A 281 -1.79 -2.48 4.84
C GLY A 281 -0.31 -2.67 4.52
N ALA A 282 0.49 -2.72 5.58
CA ALA A 282 1.97 -2.76 5.52
C ALA A 282 2.54 -4.06 4.94
N ARG A 283 1.80 -5.16 4.98
CA ARG A 283 2.26 -6.50 4.57
C ARG A 283 2.95 -6.53 3.21
N TYR A 284 2.43 -5.78 2.24
CA TYR A 284 2.93 -5.80 0.87
C TYR A 284 4.08 -4.83 0.61
N THR A 285 4.17 -3.78 1.39
CA THR A 285 5.15 -2.71 1.18
C THR A 285 6.26 -2.69 2.22
N GLY A 286 6.08 -3.40 3.33
CA GLY A 286 7.01 -3.42 4.45
C GLY A 286 7.02 -2.15 5.30
N MET A 287 6.09 -1.22 5.04
CA MET A 287 5.95 0.04 5.80
C MET A 287 4.48 0.31 6.08
N ASN A 288 4.17 0.89 7.25
CA ASN A 288 2.82 1.37 7.52
C ASN A 288 2.49 2.64 6.71
N TYR A 289 1.20 3.01 6.65
CA TYR A 289 0.74 4.13 5.85
C TYR A 289 1.36 5.47 6.27
N SER A 290 1.50 5.70 7.57
CA SER A 290 2.07 6.95 8.09
C SER A 290 3.55 7.09 7.72
N THR A 291 4.33 6.03 7.84
CA THR A 291 5.75 6.00 7.44
C THR A 291 5.88 6.21 5.93
N MET A 292 5.05 5.54 5.11
CA MET A 292 5.07 5.70 3.67
C MET A 292 4.66 7.11 3.24
N LEU A 293 3.67 7.70 3.92
CA LEU A 293 3.24 9.08 3.67
C LEU A 293 4.34 10.09 4.04
N LEU A 294 4.98 9.90 5.21
CA LEU A 294 6.10 10.73 5.62
C LEU A 294 7.26 10.64 4.62
N LEU A 295 7.61 9.42 4.19
CA LEU A 295 8.64 9.21 3.18
C LEU A 295 8.31 9.92 1.86
N ALA A 296 7.08 9.83 1.39
CA ALA A 296 6.64 10.51 0.17
C ALA A 296 6.70 12.04 0.32
N ALA A 297 6.21 12.56 1.45
CA ALA A 297 6.23 13.99 1.73
C ALA A 297 7.66 14.54 1.84
N THR A 298 8.54 13.82 2.53
CA THR A 298 9.95 14.23 2.67
C THR A 298 10.70 14.12 1.35
N ALA A 299 10.50 13.05 0.57
CA ALA A 299 11.14 12.88 -0.73
C ALA A 299 10.75 14.01 -1.70
N ILE A 300 9.47 14.38 -1.76
CA ILE A 300 9.00 15.51 -2.58
C ILE A 300 9.52 16.82 -1.99
N GLY A 301 9.43 17.01 -0.67
CA GLY A 301 9.86 18.24 0.01
C GLY A 301 11.36 18.54 -0.16
N PHE A 302 12.22 17.54 -0.04
CA PHE A 302 13.66 17.69 -0.25
C PHE A 302 14.03 18.14 -1.67
N GLY A 303 13.23 17.75 -2.67
CA GLY A 303 13.44 18.20 -4.03
C GLY A 303 13.39 19.73 -4.16
N PHE A 304 12.53 20.41 -3.38
CA PHE A 304 12.43 21.88 -3.39
C PHE A 304 13.63 22.60 -2.73
N LEU A 305 14.45 21.86 -1.99
CA LEU A 305 15.65 22.38 -1.35
C LEU A 305 16.91 22.19 -2.21
N GLN A 306 16.81 21.49 -3.33
CA GLN A 306 17.93 21.18 -4.22
C GLN A 306 17.78 21.92 -5.55
N GLU A 307 18.80 22.68 -5.92
CA GLU A 307 18.88 23.33 -7.22
C GLU A 307 18.97 22.29 -8.36
N GLY A 308 18.31 22.55 -9.47
CA GLY A 308 18.33 21.69 -10.65
C GLY A 308 17.42 20.44 -10.57
N VAL A 309 16.66 20.29 -9.48
CA VAL A 309 15.67 19.21 -9.36
C VAL A 309 14.34 19.62 -9.97
N ASP A 310 13.80 18.77 -10.86
CA ASP A 310 12.50 18.97 -11.50
C ASP A 310 11.37 18.43 -10.61
N ASN A 311 10.95 19.26 -9.66
CA ASN A 311 9.92 18.87 -8.69
C ASN A 311 8.55 18.64 -9.32
N LEU A 312 8.23 19.35 -10.40
CA LEU A 312 6.97 19.13 -11.11
C LEU A 312 6.97 17.78 -11.80
N ALA A 313 8.10 17.34 -12.36
CA ALA A 313 8.23 15.99 -12.91
C ALA A 313 8.08 14.91 -11.81
N HIS A 314 8.61 15.15 -10.60
CA HIS A 314 8.41 14.24 -9.45
C HIS A 314 6.93 14.13 -9.06
N ILE A 315 6.26 15.27 -8.90
CA ILE A 315 4.82 15.32 -8.57
C ILE A 315 3.98 14.67 -9.68
N GLY A 316 4.27 14.99 -10.94
CA GLY A 316 3.57 14.40 -12.10
C GLY A 316 3.74 12.89 -12.16
N GLY A 317 4.95 12.40 -11.94
CA GLY A 317 5.24 10.97 -11.85
C GLY A 317 4.50 10.29 -10.70
N PHE A 318 4.53 10.88 -9.49
CA PHE A 318 3.84 10.39 -8.30
C PHE A 318 2.32 10.27 -8.51
N LEU A 319 1.69 11.31 -9.04
CA LEU A 319 0.25 11.31 -9.35
C LEU A 319 -0.09 10.34 -10.48
N GLY A 320 0.76 10.28 -11.52
CA GLY A 320 0.64 9.32 -12.61
C GLY A 320 0.69 7.88 -12.11
N GLY A 321 1.60 7.58 -11.19
CA GLY A 321 1.72 6.27 -10.55
C GLY A 321 0.48 5.88 -9.73
N ILE A 322 -0.08 6.81 -8.96
CA ILE A 322 -1.35 6.59 -8.23
C ILE A 322 -2.48 6.30 -9.23
N ALA A 323 -2.59 7.08 -10.31
CA ALA A 323 -3.63 6.92 -11.32
C ALA A 323 -3.52 5.57 -12.04
N VAL A 324 -2.34 5.23 -12.56
CA VAL A 324 -2.08 3.95 -13.26
C VAL A 324 -2.35 2.77 -12.32
N PHE A 325 -1.84 2.83 -11.09
CA PHE A 325 -2.04 1.76 -10.13
C PHE A 325 -3.52 1.61 -9.74
N SER A 326 -4.26 2.71 -9.63
CA SER A 326 -5.72 2.69 -9.40
C SER A 326 -6.46 1.98 -10.54
N LEU A 327 -6.03 2.18 -11.80
CA LEU A 327 -6.60 1.48 -12.96
C LEU A 327 -6.24 -0.01 -12.97
N LEU A 328 -5.01 -0.36 -12.58
CA LEU A 328 -4.58 -1.76 -12.45
C LEU A 328 -5.32 -2.50 -11.32
N LEU A 329 -5.82 -1.76 -10.31
CA LEU A 329 -6.64 -2.29 -9.22
C LEU A 329 -8.09 -2.56 -9.63
N ARG A 330 -8.60 -1.88 -10.65
CA ARG A 330 -9.96 -2.09 -11.15
C ARG A 330 -9.98 -3.35 -12.00
N LYS A 331 -10.85 -4.29 -11.66
CA LYS A 331 -11.19 -5.40 -12.53
C LYS A 331 -12.09 -4.89 -13.66
N LYS A 332 -11.84 -5.35 -14.87
CA LYS A 332 -12.85 -5.36 -15.92
C LYS A 332 -13.88 -6.40 -15.61
#